data_b75d653f547f117574693a1a0310f19e
#
_entry.id   b75d653f547f117574693a1a0310f19e
#
_cell.length_a   1.000
_cell.length_b   1.000
_cell.length_c   1.000
_cell.angle_alpha   90.00
_cell.angle_beta   90.00
_cell.angle_gamma   90.00
#
_symmetry.space_group_name_H-M   'P 1'
#
loop_
_entity.id
_entity.type
_entity.pdbx_description
1 polymer ?
#
loop_
_entity_poly.entity_id
_entity_poly.type
_entity_poly.pdbx_seq_one_letter_code
_entity_poly.pdbx_strand_id
1 'polypeptide(L)'
;MNIRNKVALVTGAGSGIGAAVCRELARREAKAVILVDRRDTVYDLADSINSSIGRQIAEVKVGDTTNDTFRAQVFDEVTAQHGVVSICVPAAGITRDKLAVVLDKETGKAEPYSISTFREVTEVNLVAPIYWAIEMIARIAEDRWKRGLKRWEPEEMVQGTVVFLGSVSSQGNKGQISYAVAKAGLEGAAATLTKEAIYYGVRCGIIHPGFTDTPMVRSLGEEFIAKYVLPFTQLRRLIQPEEIADAICFMISNSAVSGQLWADAGWHGPA
;
A
#
# COMPACT_ATOMS: atom_id res chain seq x y z
N MET A 1 -9.63 14.57 -4.34
CA MET A 1 -10.57 14.49 -3.18
C MET A 1 -9.93 15.16 -1.97
N ASN A 2 -10.64 15.96 -1.19
CA ASN A 2 -10.06 16.49 0.06
C ASN A 2 -9.95 15.37 1.11
N ILE A 3 -8.79 15.24 1.76
CA ILE A 3 -8.54 14.24 2.82
C ILE A 3 -9.29 14.60 4.11
N ARG A 4 -9.46 15.88 4.36
CA ARG A 4 -10.15 16.39 5.55
C ARG A 4 -11.54 15.76 5.71
N ASN A 5 -11.84 15.29 6.91
CA ASN A 5 -13.11 14.63 7.27
C ASN A 5 -13.39 13.30 6.52
N LYS A 6 -12.40 12.65 5.92
CA LYS A 6 -12.54 11.33 5.29
C LYS A 6 -12.05 10.22 6.21
N VAL A 7 -12.66 9.05 6.08
CA VAL A 7 -12.22 7.83 6.77
C VAL A 7 -11.16 7.16 5.89
N ALA A 8 -9.99 6.92 6.45
CA ALA A 8 -8.86 6.31 5.77
C ALA A 8 -8.49 4.98 6.41
N LEU A 9 -8.11 4.01 5.60
CA LEU A 9 -7.64 2.70 6.02
C LEU A 9 -6.28 2.41 5.37
N VAL A 10 -5.31 2.00 6.18
CA VAL A 10 -3.95 1.67 5.76
C VAL A 10 -3.58 0.31 6.30
N THR A 11 -3.22 -0.65 5.42
CA THR A 11 -2.65 -1.92 5.86
C THR A 11 -1.13 -1.86 5.88
N GLY A 12 -0.46 -2.71 6.68
CA GLY A 12 0.98 -2.59 6.92
C GLY A 12 1.34 -1.29 7.64
N ALA A 13 0.42 -0.81 8.48
CA ALA A 13 0.51 0.50 9.13
C ALA A 13 1.60 0.57 10.21
N GLY A 14 2.06 -0.56 10.74
CA GLY A 14 2.96 -0.58 11.90
C GLY A 14 4.40 -0.12 11.62
N SER A 15 4.80 0.11 10.36
CA SER A 15 6.17 0.57 10.04
C SER A 15 6.30 1.17 8.65
N GLY A 16 7.45 1.78 8.38
CA GLY A 16 7.85 2.25 7.04
C GLY A 16 6.83 3.19 6.39
N ILE A 17 6.56 2.95 5.11
CA ILE A 17 5.65 3.78 4.31
C ILE A 17 4.23 3.81 4.91
N GLY A 18 3.68 2.65 5.33
CA GLY A 18 2.35 2.59 5.92
C GLY A 18 2.20 3.47 7.17
N ALA A 19 3.20 3.43 8.06
CA ALA A 19 3.24 4.27 9.25
C ALA A 19 3.31 5.77 8.90
N ALA A 20 4.15 6.14 7.93
CA ALA A 20 4.26 7.53 7.47
C ALA A 20 2.95 8.04 6.83
N VAL A 21 2.29 7.19 6.04
CA VAL A 21 0.96 7.50 5.46
C VAL A 21 -0.08 7.76 6.55
N CYS A 22 -0.11 6.93 7.61
CA CYS A 22 -1.04 7.15 8.72
C CYS A 22 -0.81 8.50 9.41
N ARG A 23 0.45 8.87 9.69
CA ARG A 23 0.80 10.17 10.27
C ARG A 23 0.37 11.32 9.35
N GLU A 24 0.65 11.23 8.06
CA GLU A 24 0.34 12.28 7.10
C GLU A 24 -1.17 12.45 6.88
N LEU A 25 -1.94 11.36 6.82
CA LEU A 25 -3.40 11.42 6.76
C LEU A 25 -4.00 12.07 8.01
N ALA A 26 -3.47 11.78 9.19
CA ALA A 26 -3.88 12.41 10.44
C ALA A 26 -3.55 13.92 10.45
N ARG A 27 -2.34 14.30 10.01
CA ARG A 27 -1.92 15.70 9.86
C ARG A 27 -2.81 16.48 8.89
N ARG A 28 -3.32 15.81 7.84
CA ARG A 28 -4.28 16.40 6.87
C ARG A 28 -5.73 16.33 7.34
N GLU A 29 -5.95 16.12 8.63
CA GLU A 29 -7.25 16.17 9.29
C GLU A 29 -8.26 15.14 8.77
N ALA A 30 -7.82 13.92 8.44
CA ALA A 30 -8.75 12.82 8.22
C ALA A 30 -9.73 12.70 9.40
N LYS A 31 -10.95 12.19 9.17
CA LYS A 31 -11.93 11.93 10.22
C LYS A 31 -11.47 10.82 11.17
N ALA A 32 -11.02 9.71 10.56
CA ALA A 32 -10.43 8.57 11.25
C ALA A 32 -9.36 7.95 10.32
N VAL A 33 -8.31 7.42 10.93
CA VAL A 33 -7.25 6.65 10.25
C VAL A 33 -7.21 5.27 10.88
N ILE A 34 -7.56 4.25 10.12
CA ILE A 34 -7.60 2.87 10.57
C ILE A 34 -6.27 2.20 10.23
N LEU A 35 -5.54 1.86 11.27
CA LEU A 35 -4.21 1.23 11.20
C LEU A 35 -4.36 -0.28 11.25
N VAL A 36 -4.16 -0.96 10.13
CA VAL A 36 -4.23 -2.42 10.06
C VAL A 36 -2.81 -2.98 9.99
N ASP A 37 -2.43 -3.80 10.96
CA ASP A 37 -1.15 -4.54 10.96
C ASP A 37 -1.34 -5.86 11.71
N ARG A 38 -0.41 -6.81 11.48
CA ARG A 38 -0.39 -8.09 12.23
C ARG A 38 0.35 -8.00 13.56
N ARG A 39 1.08 -6.90 13.81
CA ARG A 39 1.93 -6.70 15.00
C ARG A 39 1.30 -5.70 15.95
N ASP A 40 1.32 -6.02 17.22
CA ASP A 40 0.79 -5.16 18.29
C ASP A 40 1.54 -3.82 18.42
N THR A 41 2.78 -3.73 17.92
CA THR A 41 3.54 -2.47 17.91
C THR A 41 2.84 -1.33 17.18
N VAL A 42 1.80 -1.62 16.41
CA VAL A 42 0.95 -0.61 15.76
C VAL A 42 0.16 0.25 16.77
N TYR A 43 -0.06 -0.25 18.00
CA TYR A 43 -0.69 0.54 19.07
C TYR A 43 0.16 1.74 19.48
N ASP A 44 1.49 1.57 19.60
CA ASP A 44 2.42 2.67 19.93
C ASP A 44 2.35 3.79 18.89
N LEU A 45 2.20 3.41 17.61
CA LEU A 45 2.02 4.37 16.53
C LEU A 45 0.69 5.14 16.66
N ALA A 46 -0.40 4.43 16.92
CA ALA A 46 -1.72 5.05 17.08
C ALA A 46 -1.72 6.05 18.25
N ASP A 47 -1.15 5.67 19.39
CA ASP A 47 -1.01 6.52 20.57
C ASP A 47 -0.17 7.77 20.28
N SER A 48 0.95 7.59 19.55
CA SER A 48 1.80 8.69 19.10
C SER A 48 1.04 9.66 18.18
N ILE A 49 0.25 9.15 17.23
CA ILE A 49 -0.57 9.98 16.34
C ILE A 49 -1.64 10.73 17.16
N ASN A 50 -2.39 10.02 18.00
CA ASN A 50 -3.48 10.58 18.79
C ASN A 50 -2.96 11.68 19.72
N SER A 51 -1.82 11.45 20.37
CA SER A 51 -1.17 12.43 21.23
C SER A 51 -0.72 13.68 20.47
N SER A 52 -0.12 13.49 19.27
CA SER A 52 0.38 14.60 18.46
C SER A 52 -0.74 15.48 17.90
N ILE A 53 -1.89 14.89 17.59
CA ILE A 53 -3.07 15.58 17.03
C ILE A 53 -3.98 16.13 18.17
N GLY A 54 -3.86 15.60 19.39
CA GLY A 54 -4.69 16.00 20.54
C GLY A 54 -6.12 15.46 20.50
N ARG A 55 -6.40 14.43 19.70
CA ARG A 55 -7.70 13.74 19.61
C ARG A 55 -7.55 12.30 19.15
N GLN A 56 -8.54 11.46 19.45
CA GLN A 56 -8.60 10.08 18.98
C GLN A 56 -8.99 10.05 17.50
N ILE A 57 -8.00 9.90 16.63
CA ILE A 57 -8.14 9.83 15.16
C ILE A 57 -7.61 8.52 14.60
N ALA A 58 -6.56 7.96 15.23
CA ALA A 58 -5.92 6.71 14.84
C ALA A 58 -6.53 5.55 15.64
N GLU A 59 -7.04 4.55 14.93
CA GLU A 59 -7.62 3.33 15.51
C GLU A 59 -6.93 2.10 14.96
N VAL A 60 -6.67 1.12 15.82
CA VAL A 60 -5.92 -0.08 15.50
C VAL A 60 -6.83 -1.27 15.24
N LYS A 61 -6.51 -2.04 14.20
CA LYS A 61 -7.09 -3.35 13.89
C LYS A 61 -5.93 -4.34 13.68
N VAL A 62 -5.70 -5.20 14.66
CA VAL A 62 -4.63 -6.22 14.59
C VAL A 62 -5.16 -7.48 13.95
N GLY A 63 -4.50 -7.93 12.87
CA GLY A 63 -4.86 -9.15 12.16
C GLY A 63 -4.07 -9.38 10.87
N ASP A 64 -4.29 -10.54 10.28
CA ASP A 64 -3.67 -10.92 9.02
C ASP A 64 -4.46 -10.33 7.85
N THR A 65 -3.78 -9.53 7.03
CA THR A 65 -4.40 -8.86 5.86
C THR A 65 -4.86 -9.83 4.77
N THR A 66 -4.39 -11.08 4.80
CA THR A 66 -4.81 -12.13 3.86
C THR A 66 -6.10 -12.85 4.30
N ASN A 67 -6.57 -12.59 5.52
CA ASN A 67 -7.77 -13.21 6.04
C ASN A 67 -9.03 -12.46 5.60
N ASP A 68 -9.86 -13.11 4.79
CA ASP A 68 -11.09 -12.54 4.22
C ASP A 68 -12.12 -12.15 5.29
N THR A 69 -12.29 -13.00 6.31
CA THR A 69 -13.22 -12.73 7.42
C THR A 69 -12.78 -11.52 8.23
N PHE A 70 -11.48 -11.43 8.54
CA PHE A 70 -10.91 -10.27 9.25
C PHE A 70 -11.12 -8.99 8.43
N ARG A 71 -10.85 -9.02 7.12
CA ARG A 71 -11.07 -7.87 6.25
C ARG A 71 -12.51 -7.39 6.29
N ALA A 72 -13.48 -8.30 6.07
CA ALA A 72 -14.90 -7.96 6.10
C ALA A 72 -15.32 -7.37 7.45
N GLN A 73 -14.89 -7.98 8.55
CA GLN A 73 -15.17 -7.50 9.90
C GLN A 73 -14.62 -6.08 10.13
N VAL A 74 -13.40 -5.77 9.70
CA VAL A 74 -12.82 -4.43 9.82
C VAL A 74 -13.68 -3.39 9.10
N PHE A 75 -14.12 -3.69 7.86
CA PHE A 75 -14.97 -2.75 7.12
C PHE A 75 -16.36 -2.59 7.77
N ASP A 76 -16.95 -3.65 8.31
CA ASP A 76 -18.23 -3.58 9.02
C ASP A 76 -18.14 -2.67 10.26
N GLU A 77 -17.15 -2.92 11.13
CA GLU A 77 -16.92 -2.14 12.34
C GLU A 77 -16.65 -0.66 12.03
N VAL A 78 -15.74 -0.40 11.08
CA VAL A 78 -15.37 0.97 10.69
C VAL A 78 -16.56 1.71 10.07
N THR A 79 -17.34 1.02 9.23
CA THR A 79 -18.53 1.64 8.61
C THR A 79 -19.59 1.96 9.63
N ALA A 80 -19.81 1.11 10.63
CA ALA A 80 -20.77 1.34 11.72
C ALA A 80 -20.36 2.53 12.60
N GLN A 81 -19.06 2.70 12.85
CA GLN A 81 -18.56 3.73 13.77
C GLN A 81 -18.30 5.07 13.10
N HIS A 82 -17.74 5.07 11.88
CA HIS A 82 -17.26 6.28 11.20
C HIS A 82 -17.96 6.59 9.89
N GLY A 83 -18.73 5.66 9.34
CA GLY A 83 -19.21 5.71 7.98
C GLY A 83 -18.21 5.07 7.00
N VAL A 84 -18.52 5.18 5.70
CA VAL A 84 -17.80 4.44 4.66
C VAL A 84 -16.33 4.87 4.55
N VAL A 85 -15.44 3.90 4.46
CA VAL A 85 -14.02 4.15 4.16
C VAL A 85 -13.90 4.80 2.78
N SER A 86 -13.28 5.97 2.72
CA SER A 86 -13.11 6.75 1.48
C SER A 86 -11.67 6.74 0.94
N ILE A 87 -10.70 6.32 1.74
CA ILE A 87 -9.29 6.24 1.36
C ILE A 87 -8.78 4.86 1.76
N CYS A 88 -8.23 4.11 0.80
CA CYS A 88 -7.58 2.83 1.08
C CYS A 88 -6.16 2.83 0.52
N VAL A 89 -5.19 2.59 1.41
CA VAL A 89 -3.78 2.45 1.06
C VAL A 89 -3.31 1.07 1.55
N PRO A 90 -3.43 0.03 0.71
CA PRO A 90 -3.03 -1.32 1.07
C PRO A 90 -1.51 -1.46 0.96
N ALA A 91 -0.77 -1.08 2.03
CA ALA A 91 0.69 -0.99 2.06
C ALA A 91 1.38 -2.21 2.72
N ALA A 92 0.62 -3.20 3.20
CA ALA A 92 1.20 -4.44 3.71
C ALA A 92 2.01 -5.16 2.61
N GLY A 93 3.17 -5.67 2.98
CA GLY A 93 4.02 -6.41 2.04
C GLY A 93 5.18 -7.12 2.71
N ILE A 94 5.66 -8.16 2.06
CA ILE A 94 6.81 -8.96 2.49
C ILE A 94 7.75 -9.22 1.32
N THR A 95 9.02 -9.51 1.61
CA THR A 95 10.00 -10.04 0.64
C THR A 95 10.49 -11.41 1.09
N ARG A 96 10.86 -12.26 0.13
CA ARG A 96 11.49 -13.57 0.33
C ARG A 96 12.48 -13.79 -0.80
N ASP A 97 13.52 -12.97 -0.79
CA ASP A 97 14.46 -12.85 -1.90
C ASP A 97 15.36 -14.07 -2.00
N LYS A 98 15.33 -14.75 -3.16
CA LYS A 98 16.19 -15.86 -3.53
C LYS A 98 16.19 -15.99 -5.05
N LEU A 99 17.31 -16.39 -5.65
CA LEU A 99 17.37 -16.66 -7.10
C LEU A 99 16.33 -17.72 -7.50
N ALA A 100 15.80 -17.60 -8.71
CA ALA A 100 14.81 -18.54 -9.25
C ALA A 100 15.35 -19.99 -9.31
N VAL A 101 16.66 -20.15 -9.52
CA VAL A 101 17.36 -21.41 -9.42
C VAL A 101 18.70 -21.18 -8.74
N VAL A 102 19.02 -21.99 -7.75
CA VAL A 102 20.35 -22.05 -7.12
C VAL A 102 20.96 -23.40 -7.42
N LEU A 103 22.21 -23.42 -7.86
CA LEU A 103 22.98 -24.65 -8.06
C LEU A 103 23.87 -24.87 -6.82
N ASP A 104 23.69 -26.01 -6.18
CA ASP A 104 24.60 -26.47 -5.14
C ASP A 104 25.97 -26.79 -5.77
N LYS A 105 27.01 -26.12 -5.29
CA LYS A 105 28.35 -26.19 -5.89
C LYS A 105 29.07 -27.51 -5.63
N GLU A 106 28.69 -28.24 -4.58
CA GLU A 106 29.33 -29.50 -4.19
C GLU A 106 28.67 -30.68 -4.88
N THR A 107 27.35 -30.68 -4.95
CA THR A 107 26.58 -31.81 -5.50
C THR A 107 26.15 -31.61 -6.95
N GLY A 108 26.22 -30.38 -7.47
CA GLY A 108 25.71 -30.04 -8.82
C GLY A 108 24.18 -30.09 -8.92
N LYS A 109 23.46 -30.23 -7.79
CA LYS A 109 21.98 -30.30 -7.77
C LYS A 109 21.38 -28.91 -7.86
N ALA A 110 20.43 -28.72 -8.75
CA ALA A 110 19.66 -27.48 -8.84
C ALA A 110 18.51 -27.45 -7.84
N GLU A 111 18.36 -26.33 -7.14
CA GLU A 111 17.23 -26.03 -6.24
C GLU A 111 16.38 -24.91 -6.85
N PRO A 112 15.14 -25.19 -7.31
CA PRO A 112 14.21 -24.17 -7.76
C PRO A 112 13.68 -23.32 -6.60
N TYR A 113 13.26 -22.07 -6.90
CA TYR A 113 12.55 -21.23 -5.93
C TYR A 113 11.27 -21.92 -5.43
N SER A 114 11.05 -21.89 -4.12
CA SER A 114 9.93 -22.59 -3.48
C SER A 114 8.57 -22.06 -3.94
N ILE A 115 7.70 -22.97 -4.40
CA ILE A 115 6.32 -22.63 -4.80
C ILE A 115 5.48 -22.14 -3.60
N SER A 116 5.70 -22.67 -2.40
CA SER A 116 5.01 -22.23 -1.19
C SER A 116 5.41 -20.78 -0.84
N THR A 117 6.69 -20.46 -0.93
CA THR A 117 7.20 -19.10 -0.74
C THR A 117 6.66 -18.15 -1.82
N PHE A 118 6.59 -18.59 -3.07
CA PHE A 118 5.99 -17.80 -4.15
C PHE A 118 4.52 -17.47 -3.85
N ARG A 119 3.75 -18.46 -3.42
CA ARG A 119 2.34 -18.28 -3.04
C ARG A 119 2.17 -17.35 -1.84
N GLU A 120 3.00 -17.52 -0.79
CA GLU A 120 2.97 -16.63 0.39
C GLU A 120 3.18 -15.16 -0.02
N VAL A 121 4.22 -14.88 -0.81
CA VAL A 121 4.52 -13.51 -1.26
C VAL A 121 3.41 -12.96 -2.16
N THR A 122 2.88 -13.77 -3.07
CA THR A 122 1.80 -13.36 -3.97
C THR A 122 0.50 -13.10 -3.19
N GLU A 123 0.19 -13.91 -2.20
CA GLU A 123 -0.99 -13.72 -1.36
C GLU A 123 -0.96 -12.38 -0.62
N VAL A 124 0.16 -12.08 0.05
CA VAL A 124 0.30 -10.85 0.84
C VAL A 124 0.43 -9.60 -0.05
N ASN A 125 1.21 -9.69 -1.16
CA ASN A 125 1.60 -8.50 -1.92
C ASN A 125 0.72 -8.22 -3.14
N LEU A 126 -0.13 -9.16 -3.55
CA LEU A 126 -0.99 -9.01 -4.73
C LEU A 126 -2.45 -9.25 -4.38
N VAL A 127 -2.79 -10.46 -3.89
CA VAL A 127 -4.19 -10.84 -3.67
C VAL A 127 -4.79 -9.97 -2.57
N ALA A 128 -4.19 -9.92 -1.40
CA ALA A 128 -4.71 -9.14 -0.27
C ALA A 128 -4.92 -7.65 -0.62
N PRO A 129 -3.93 -6.89 -1.15
CA PRO A 129 -4.14 -5.49 -1.52
C PRO A 129 -5.32 -5.26 -2.47
N ILE A 130 -5.48 -6.13 -3.46
CA ILE A 130 -6.59 -6.05 -4.42
C ILE A 130 -7.93 -6.22 -3.68
N TYR A 131 -8.04 -7.21 -2.80
CA TYR A 131 -9.30 -7.46 -2.10
C TYR A 131 -9.64 -6.41 -1.03
N TRP A 132 -8.63 -5.78 -0.38
CA TRP A 132 -8.87 -4.60 0.45
C TRP A 132 -9.44 -3.42 -0.36
N ALA A 133 -8.96 -3.23 -1.59
CA ALA A 133 -9.50 -2.21 -2.48
C ALA A 133 -10.91 -2.53 -2.96
N ILE A 134 -11.15 -3.78 -3.39
CA ILE A 134 -12.48 -4.26 -3.84
C ILE A 134 -13.52 -4.12 -2.73
N GLU A 135 -13.17 -4.50 -1.49
CA GLU A 135 -14.06 -4.38 -0.34
C GLU A 135 -14.47 -2.93 -0.10
N MET A 136 -13.51 -1.98 -0.12
CA MET A 136 -13.84 -0.56 -0.03
C MET A 136 -14.81 -0.11 -1.13
N ILE A 137 -14.56 -0.52 -2.38
CA ILE A 137 -15.41 -0.14 -3.51
C ILE A 137 -16.82 -0.72 -3.34
N ALA A 138 -16.94 -1.96 -2.89
CA ALA A 138 -18.21 -2.62 -2.60
C ALA A 138 -19.03 -1.86 -1.54
N ARG A 139 -18.38 -1.46 -0.42
CA ARG A 139 -19.03 -0.68 0.64
C ARG A 139 -19.50 0.71 0.14
N ILE A 140 -18.72 1.35 -0.70
CA ILE A 140 -19.14 2.61 -1.34
C ILE A 140 -20.34 2.37 -2.27
N ALA A 141 -20.32 1.31 -3.05
CA ALA A 141 -21.42 0.96 -3.94
C ALA A 141 -22.73 0.71 -3.17
N GLU A 142 -22.66 -0.05 -2.06
CA GLU A 142 -23.80 -0.30 -1.17
C GLU A 142 -24.33 0.98 -0.51
N ASP A 143 -23.45 1.87 -0.04
CA ASP A 143 -23.86 3.16 0.53
C ASP A 143 -24.53 4.04 -0.51
N ARG A 144 -24.01 4.10 -1.72
CA ARG A 144 -24.65 4.82 -2.85
C ARG A 144 -26.03 4.26 -3.15
N TRP A 145 -26.17 2.94 -3.21
CA TRP A 145 -27.46 2.29 -3.41
C TRP A 145 -28.48 2.65 -2.32
N LYS A 146 -28.09 2.62 -1.04
CA LYS A 146 -28.95 3.00 0.09
C LYS A 146 -29.42 4.45 0.00
N ARG A 147 -28.61 5.33 -0.61
CA ARG A 147 -28.96 6.75 -0.87
C ARG A 147 -29.74 6.96 -2.15
N GLY A 148 -30.10 5.92 -2.89
CA GLY A 148 -30.80 6.00 -4.18
C GLY A 148 -29.91 6.50 -5.33
N LEU A 149 -28.60 6.53 -5.16
CA LEU A 149 -27.65 6.95 -6.18
C LEU A 149 -27.23 5.75 -7.04
N LYS A 150 -27.14 5.98 -8.35
CA LYS A 150 -26.70 4.95 -9.32
C LYS A 150 -25.26 5.22 -9.75
N ARG A 151 -25.05 5.41 -11.05
CA ARG A 151 -23.77 5.81 -11.61
C ARG A 151 -23.32 7.14 -11.01
N TRP A 152 -22.02 7.27 -10.72
CA TRP A 152 -21.44 8.54 -10.33
C TRP A 152 -21.44 9.53 -11.49
N GLU A 153 -21.81 10.77 -11.21
CA GLU A 153 -21.86 11.85 -12.20
C GLU A 153 -20.79 12.91 -11.85
N PRO A 154 -20.24 13.64 -12.86
CA PRO A 154 -19.15 14.59 -12.66
C PRO A 154 -19.42 15.72 -11.65
N GLU A 155 -20.68 16.05 -11.43
CA GLU A 155 -21.14 17.07 -10.47
C GLU A 155 -21.04 16.57 -9.01
N GLU A 156 -20.98 15.27 -8.81
CA GLU A 156 -20.80 14.67 -7.50
C GLU A 156 -19.34 14.75 -7.05
N MET A 157 -19.12 14.85 -5.75
CA MET A 157 -17.79 14.68 -5.18
C MET A 157 -17.28 13.26 -5.39
N VAL A 158 -15.96 13.12 -5.61
CA VAL A 158 -15.27 11.81 -5.60
C VAL A 158 -15.55 11.11 -4.27
N GLN A 159 -16.04 9.88 -4.34
CA GLN A 159 -16.47 9.08 -3.19
C GLN A 159 -15.31 8.39 -2.50
N GLY A 160 -14.31 7.97 -3.26
CA GLY A 160 -13.15 7.29 -2.69
C GLY A 160 -11.91 7.31 -3.56
N THR A 161 -10.77 6.97 -2.95
CA THR A 161 -9.50 6.79 -3.67
C THR A 161 -8.74 5.60 -3.11
N VAL A 162 -8.30 4.71 -3.98
CA VAL A 162 -7.34 3.63 -3.70
C VAL A 162 -5.99 4.02 -4.24
N VAL A 163 -4.92 3.88 -3.44
CA VAL A 163 -3.54 4.02 -3.89
C VAL A 163 -2.78 2.75 -3.56
N PHE A 164 -2.50 1.93 -4.57
CA PHE A 164 -1.68 0.73 -4.42
C PHE A 164 -0.20 1.07 -4.27
N LEU A 165 0.52 0.24 -3.51
CA LEU A 165 1.98 0.29 -3.38
C LEU A 165 2.62 -0.68 -4.38
N GLY A 166 3.08 -0.14 -5.52
CA GLY A 166 3.97 -0.81 -6.45
C GLY A 166 5.41 -0.90 -5.94
N SER A 167 6.35 -0.91 -6.84
CA SER A 167 7.81 -0.87 -6.56
C SER A 167 8.56 -0.68 -7.87
N VAL A 168 9.77 -0.14 -7.81
CA VAL A 168 10.73 -0.21 -8.94
C VAL A 168 11.00 -1.65 -9.36
N SER A 169 10.83 -2.61 -8.46
CA SER A 169 10.99 -4.05 -8.72
C SER A 169 9.90 -4.64 -9.63
N SER A 170 8.81 -3.91 -9.92
CA SER A 170 7.80 -4.38 -10.89
C SER A 170 8.36 -4.56 -12.30
N GLN A 171 9.45 -3.88 -12.62
CA GLN A 171 10.17 -4.04 -13.89
C GLN A 171 11.18 -5.20 -13.89
N GLY A 172 11.26 -5.95 -12.79
CA GLY A 172 12.20 -7.03 -12.59
C GLY A 172 13.37 -6.62 -11.69
N ASN A 173 13.69 -7.49 -10.73
CA ASN A 173 14.87 -7.34 -9.88
C ASN A 173 15.43 -8.72 -9.57
N LYS A 174 16.76 -8.86 -9.64
CA LYS A 174 17.45 -10.14 -9.42
C LYS A 174 17.15 -10.70 -8.03
N GLY A 175 16.69 -11.94 -7.97
CA GLY A 175 16.33 -12.62 -6.73
C GLY A 175 14.91 -12.33 -6.22
N GLN A 176 14.13 -11.51 -6.91
CA GLN A 176 12.80 -11.07 -6.44
C GLN A 176 11.64 -11.57 -7.32
N ILE A 177 11.73 -12.79 -7.86
CA ILE A 177 10.73 -13.27 -8.81
C ILE A 177 9.29 -13.18 -8.29
N SER A 178 9.00 -13.59 -7.05
CA SER A 178 7.66 -13.53 -6.47
C SER A 178 7.24 -12.09 -6.15
N TYR A 179 8.15 -11.28 -5.64
CA TYR A 179 7.90 -9.88 -5.30
C TYR A 179 7.66 -9.04 -6.57
N ALA A 180 8.52 -9.18 -7.58
CA ALA A 180 8.39 -8.47 -8.86
C ALA A 180 7.07 -8.81 -9.57
N VAL A 181 6.71 -10.10 -9.64
CA VAL A 181 5.43 -10.55 -10.21
C VAL A 181 4.25 -9.95 -9.45
N ALA A 182 4.29 -9.96 -8.12
CA ALA A 182 3.20 -9.39 -7.32
C ALA A 182 3.05 -7.88 -7.55
N LYS A 183 4.16 -7.13 -7.58
CA LYS A 183 4.13 -5.68 -7.79
C LYS A 183 3.75 -5.29 -9.21
N ALA A 184 4.17 -6.04 -10.22
CA ALA A 184 3.70 -5.88 -11.61
C ALA A 184 2.20 -6.22 -11.76
N GLY A 185 1.72 -7.26 -11.06
CA GLY A 185 0.30 -7.60 -11.06
C GLY A 185 -0.61 -6.50 -10.51
N LEU A 186 -0.15 -5.71 -9.55
CA LEU A 186 -0.89 -4.55 -9.04
C LEU A 186 -1.09 -3.45 -10.09
N GLU A 187 -0.20 -3.33 -11.07
CA GLU A 187 -0.36 -2.37 -12.19
C GLU A 187 -1.60 -2.71 -13.01
N GLY A 188 -1.79 -4.01 -13.34
CA GLY A 188 -2.98 -4.48 -14.02
C GLY A 188 -4.25 -4.28 -13.21
N ALA A 189 -4.21 -4.56 -11.90
CA ALA A 189 -5.32 -4.33 -11.01
C ALA A 189 -5.70 -2.84 -10.92
N ALA A 190 -4.72 -1.95 -10.73
CA ALA A 190 -4.94 -0.51 -10.69
C ALA A 190 -5.55 0.02 -12.00
N ALA A 191 -5.02 -0.43 -13.16
CA ALA A 191 -5.51 -0.04 -14.48
C ALA A 191 -6.97 -0.49 -14.72
N THR A 192 -7.33 -1.70 -14.27
CA THR A 192 -8.69 -2.24 -14.37
C THR A 192 -9.64 -1.48 -13.46
N LEU A 193 -9.30 -1.35 -12.17
CA LEU A 193 -10.14 -0.67 -11.18
C LEU A 193 -10.30 0.83 -11.48
N THR A 194 -9.34 1.48 -12.12
CA THR A 194 -9.50 2.86 -12.61
C THR A 194 -10.67 2.98 -13.56
N LYS A 195 -10.94 1.96 -14.38
CA LYS A 195 -12.05 1.95 -15.36
C LYS A 195 -13.38 1.50 -14.76
N GLU A 196 -13.35 0.57 -13.82
CA GLU A 196 -14.56 -0.01 -13.24
C GLU A 196 -15.08 0.79 -12.05
N ALA A 197 -14.20 1.17 -11.12
CA ALA A 197 -14.59 1.78 -9.86
C ALA A 197 -15.10 3.22 -9.99
N ILE A 198 -14.77 3.90 -11.11
CA ILE A 198 -15.28 5.25 -11.37
C ILE A 198 -16.80 5.26 -11.52
N TYR A 199 -17.42 4.14 -11.87
CA TYR A 199 -18.88 4.00 -11.88
C TYR A 199 -19.50 4.34 -10.51
N TYR A 200 -18.75 4.09 -9.43
CA TYR A 200 -19.13 4.40 -8.05
C TYR A 200 -18.46 5.68 -7.51
N GLY A 201 -17.74 6.42 -8.35
CA GLY A 201 -17.00 7.62 -7.96
C GLY A 201 -15.70 7.32 -7.22
N VAL A 202 -15.15 6.13 -7.39
CA VAL A 202 -13.87 5.74 -6.78
C VAL A 202 -12.74 5.83 -7.81
N ARG A 203 -11.66 6.52 -7.43
CA ARG A 203 -10.43 6.63 -8.21
C ARG A 203 -9.41 5.60 -7.73
N CYS A 204 -8.67 5.03 -8.65
CA CYS A 204 -7.58 4.11 -8.35
C CYS A 204 -6.28 4.60 -9.00
N GLY A 205 -5.16 4.32 -8.34
CA GLY A 205 -3.84 4.59 -8.86
C GLY A 205 -2.80 3.72 -8.15
N ILE A 206 -1.58 3.74 -8.64
CA ILE A 206 -0.45 3.01 -8.07
C ILE A 206 0.78 3.92 -8.00
N ILE A 207 1.48 3.88 -6.87
CA ILE A 207 2.77 4.54 -6.71
C ILE A 207 3.88 3.48 -6.70
N HIS A 208 5.00 3.78 -7.36
CA HIS A 208 6.20 2.93 -7.38
C HIS A 208 7.31 3.60 -6.58
N PRO A 209 7.45 3.26 -5.28
CA PRO A 209 8.58 3.72 -4.50
C PRO A 209 9.88 3.10 -4.97
N GLY A 210 10.96 3.89 -4.92
CA GLY A 210 12.32 3.37 -4.93
C GLY A 210 12.75 2.88 -3.55
N PHE A 211 14.07 2.78 -3.34
CA PHE A 211 14.62 2.34 -2.06
C PHE A 211 14.32 3.37 -0.96
N THR A 212 13.34 3.04 -0.14
CA THR A 212 12.82 3.88 0.94
C THR A 212 13.39 3.41 2.28
N ASP A 213 13.76 4.32 3.17
CA ASP A 213 14.31 4.06 4.50
C ASP A 213 13.27 3.40 5.41
N THR A 214 13.16 2.11 5.31
CA THR A 214 12.20 1.26 6.02
C THR A 214 12.92 0.07 6.65
N PRO A 215 12.34 -0.58 7.66
CA PRO A 215 12.91 -1.82 8.20
C PRO A 215 13.19 -2.88 7.13
N MET A 216 12.34 -2.97 6.09
CA MET A 216 12.52 -3.89 4.97
C MET A 216 13.80 -3.60 4.18
N VAL A 217 14.07 -2.35 3.84
CA VAL A 217 15.28 -1.95 3.10
C VAL A 217 16.51 -2.01 4.02
N ARG A 218 16.38 -1.57 5.27
CA ARG A 218 17.48 -1.65 6.24
C ARG A 218 17.94 -3.09 6.53
N SER A 219 17.05 -4.07 6.39
CA SER A 219 17.41 -5.49 6.54
C SER A 219 18.38 -6.02 5.47
N LEU A 220 18.59 -5.29 4.37
CA LEU A 220 19.60 -5.59 3.35
C LEU A 220 21.03 -5.36 3.87
N GLY A 221 21.20 -4.56 4.91
CA GLY A 221 22.49 -4.18 5.48
C GLY A 221 23.08 -2.91 4.86
N GLU A 222 23.79 -2.14 5.68
CA GLU A 222 24.33 -0.83 5.28
C GLU A 222 25.37 -0.94 4.15
N GLU A 223 26.22 -1.97 4.18
CA GLU A 223 27.23 -2.19 3.15
C GLU A 223 26.57 -2.45 1.77
N PHE A 224 25.52 -3.28 1.74
CA PHE A 224 24.76 -3.52 0.52
C PHE A 224 24.11 -2.23 0.00
N ILE A 225 23.49 -1.47 0.88
CA ILE A 225 22.83 -0.20 0.52
C ILE A 225 23.86 0.79 -0.05
N ALA A 226 24.99 0.97 0.63
CA ALA A 226 26.03 1.89 0.19
C ALA A 226 26.63 1.51 -1.18
N LYS A 227 26.80 0.20 -1.43
CA LYS A 227 27.46 -0.29 -2.65
C LYS A 227 26.52 -0.47 -3.84
N TYR A 228 25.29 -0.93 -3.60
CA TYR A 228 24.39 -1.40 -4.67
C TYR A 228 23.09 -0.60 -4.80
N VAL A 229 22.85 0.34 -3.88
CA VAL A 229 21.62 1.17 -3.92
C VAL A 229 21.98 2.64 -4.14
N LEU A 230 22.72 3.24 -3.24
CA LEU A 230 22.95 4.71 -3.26
C LEU A 230 23.62 5.22 -4.55
N PRO A 231 24.61 4.52 -5.16
CA PRO A 231 25.23 4.99 -6.38
C PRO A 231 24.27 5.06 -7.59
N PHE A 232 23.17 4.30 -7.54
CA PHE A 232 22.19 4.17 -8.61
C PHE A 232 20.92 5.02 -8.37
N THR A 233 20.90 5.87 -7.35
CA THR A 233 19.86 6.87 -7.13
C THR A 233 20.41 8.27 -7.40
N GLN A 234 19.63 9.13 -8.04
CA GLN A 234 20.07 10.51 -8.31
C GLN A 234 20.34 11.29 -7.00
N LEU A 235 19.52 11.05 -5.97
CA LEU A 235 19.65 11.73 -4.69
C LEU A 235 20.77 11.14 -3.81
N ARG A 236 21.36 10.00 -4.15
CA ARG A 236 22.41 9.30 -3.40
C ARG A 236 22.10 9.09 -1.92
N ARG A 237 20.82 8.96 -1.61
CA ARG A 237 20.30 8.62 -0.28
C ARG A 237 19.06 7.73 -0.43
N LEU A 238 18.67 7.08 0.65
CA LEU A 238 17.34 6.45 0.71
C LEU A 238 16.26 7.55 0.72
N ILE A 239 15.12 7.23 0.11
CA ILE A 239 13.92 8.05 0.16
C ILE A 239 13.36 7.96 1.59
N GLN A 240 12.91 9.08 2.15
CA GLN A 240 12.26 9.03 3.45
C GLN A 240 10.80 8.54 3.30
N PRO A 241 10.29 7.72 4.23
CA PRO A 241 8.90 7.26 4.19
C PRO A 241 7.89 8.41 4.08
N GLU A 242 8.19 9.56 4.65
CA GLU A 242 7.39 10.78 4.62
C GLU A 242 7.27 11.36 3.21
N GLU A 243 8.31 11.24 2.38
CA GLU A 243 8.31 11.69 0.97
C GLU A 243 7.32 10.83 0.15
N ILE A 244 7.27 9.53 0.42
CA ILE A 244 6.30 8.62 -0.22
C ILE A 244 4.89 8.89 0.30
N ALA A 245 4.73 9.17 1.61
CA ALA A 245 3.44 9.50 2.19
C ALA A 245 2.86 10.79 1.61
N ASP A 246 3.69 11.82 1.40
CA ASP A 246 3.28 13.07 0.74
C ASP A 246 2.83 12.83 -0.70
N ALA A 247 3.59 12.04 -1.48
CA ALA A 247 3.23 11.65 -2.84
C ALA A 247 1.90 10.87 -2.91
N ILE A 248 1.66 9.95 -1.96
CA ILE A 248 0.38 9.23 -1.84
C ILE A 248 -0.75 10.22 -1.55
N CYS A 249 -0.57 11.11 -0.61
CA CYS A 249 -1.56 12.14 -0.29
C CYS A 249 -1.79 13.11 -1.46
N PHE A 250 -0.78 13.41 -2.26
CA PHE A 250 -0.93 14.14 -3.51
C PHE A 250 -1.82 13.38 -4.50
N MET A 251 -1.60 12.08 -4.71
CA MET A 251 -2.46 11.25 -5.57
C MET A 251 -3.91 11.21 -5.07
N ILE A 252 -4.13 11.18 -3.76
CA ILE A 252 -5.47 11.21 -3.16
C ILE A 252 -6.14 12.56 -3.42
N SER A 253 -5.44 13.66 -3.16
CA SER A 253 -6.03 15.01 -3.18
C SER A 253 -6.18 15.61 -4.57
N ASN A 254 -5.29 15.28 -5.51
CA ASN A 254 -5.35 15.78 -6.88
C ASN A 254 -6.14 14.82 -7.77
N SER A 255 -7.37 15.20 -8.12
CA SER A 255 -8.27 14.35 -8.92
C SER A 255 -7.83 14.16 -10.38
N ALA A 256 -6.94 14.98 -10.89
CA ALA A 256 -6.37 14.83 -12.24
C ALA A 256 -5.29 13.74 -12.32
N VAL A 257 -4.72 13.35 -11.17
CA VAL A 257 -3.65 12.33 -11.14
C VAL A 257 -4.27 10.94 -11.13
N SER A 258 -3.94 10.13 -12.12
CA SER A 258 -4.39 8.74 -12.27
C SER A 258 -3.26 7.89 -12.84
N GLY A 259 -3.45 6.56 -12.82
CA GLY A 259 -2.45 5.64 -13.36
C GLY A 259 -1.27 5.43 -12.41
N GLN A 260 -0.07 5.54 -12.92
CA GLN A 260 1.16 5.21 -12.22
C GLN A 260 1.96 6.47 -11.85
N LEU A 261 2.47 6.54 -10.62
CA LEU A 261 3.40 7.56 -10.16
C LEU A 261 4.71 6.90 -9.71
N TRP A 262 5.82 7.28 -10.32
CA TRP A 262 7.16 6.83 -9.92
C TRP A 262 7.75 7.82 -8.92
N ALA A 263 7.99 7.32 -7.70
CA ALA A 263 8.60 8.07 -6.59
C ALA A 263 9.88 7.34 -6.18
N ASP A 264 10.82 7.24 -7.11
CA ASP A 264 11.97 6.35 -7.08
C ASP A 264 13.31 7.06 -6.90
N ALA A 265 13.30 8.39 -6.77
CA ALA A 265 14.49 9.23 -6.68
C ALA A 265 15.43 9.04 -7.89
N GLY A 266 14.86 8.76 -9.07
CA GLY A 266 15.62 8.50 -10.29
C GLY A 266 16.44 7.21 -10.22
N TRP A 267 15.89 6.17 -9.59
CA TRP A 267 16.52 4.86 -9.55
C TRP A 267 16.73 4.29 -10.96
N HIS A 268 17.96 3.87 -11.22
CA HIS A 268 18.33 3.11 -12.40
C HIS A 268 19.30 2.02 -11.96
N GLY A 269 18.82 0.78 -11.93
CA GLY A 269 19.63 -0.36 -11.53
C GLY A 269 20.85 -0.56 -12.43
N PRO A 270 21.91 -1.23 -11.92
CA PRO A 270 23.04 -1.62 -12.76
C PRO A 270 22.56 -2.53 -13.89
N ALA A 271 23.12 -2.34 -15.06
CA ALA A 271 22.87 -3.15 -16.24
C ALA A 271 23.29 -4.62 -16.06
#